data_6fefa7937ea11f447f80a39928288a4b
#
_entry.id   6fefa7937ea11f447f80a39928288a4b
#
_cell.length_a   1.000
_cell.length_b   1.000
_cell.length_c   1.000
_cell.angle_alpha   90.00
_cell.angle_beta   90.00
_cell.angle_gamma   90.00
#
_symmetry.space_group_name_H-M   'P 1'
#
loop_
_entity.id
_entity.type
_entity.pdbx_description
1 polymer ?
#
loop_
_entity_poly.entity_id
_entity_poly.type
_entity_poly.pdbx_seq_one_letter_code
_entity_poly.pdbx_strand_id
1 'polypeptide(L)'
;MNLAQSKKIRQKRRKQHIRKTIFGTPERLRLSVNKSLKHITAQIIDDTKGVTLVSVSSVEKDVREALTSVATKVAQSQYIGDLLAKRAKEANISIVAFDRNGHLYHGRIKALADAAREGGLQF
;
A
#
# COMPACT_ATOMS: atom_id res chain seq x y z
N MET A 1 -12.49 -0.64 28.33
CA MET A 1 -11.74 -0.48 27.08
C MET A 1 -11.87 0.95 26.60
N ASN A 2 -10.77 1.64 26.31
CA ASN A 2 -10.82 3.02 25.82
C ASN A 2 -11.07 3.07 24.29
N LEU A 3 -11.29 4.28 23.77
CA LEU A 3 -11.60 4.50 22.36
C LEU A 3 -10.48 4.03 21.43
N ALA A 4 -9.21 4.27 21.81
CA ALA A 4 -8.06 3.86 20.99
C ALA A 4 -7.95 2.35 20.89
N GLN A 5 -8.17 1.62 21.97
CA GLN A 5 -8.19 0.16 21.99
C GLN A 5 -9.34 -0.40 21.13
N SER A 6 -10.53 0.21 21.20
CA SER A 6 -11.68 -0.17 20.37
C SER A 6 -11.40 0.02 18.88
N LYS A 7 -10.73 1.11 18.50
CA LYS A 7 -10.34 1.37 17.10
C LYS A 7 -9.34 0.34 16.60
N LYS A 8 -8.34 -0.02 17.41
CA LYS A 8 -7.33 -1.04 17.05
C LYS A 8 -7.96 -2.41 16.85
N ILE A 9 -8.90 -2.80 17.71
CA ILE A 9 -9.62 -4.08 17.61
C ILE A 9 -10.43 -4.12 16.32
N ARG A 10 -11.16 -3.05 15.99
CA ARG A 10 -11.95 -2.97 14.75
C ARG A 10 -11.08 -3.04 13.51
N GLN A 11 -9.93 -2.36 13.50
CA GLN A 11 -8.99 -2.41 12.39
C GLN A 11 -8.43 -3.82 12.20
N LYS A 12 -8.04 -4.48 13.29
CA LYS A 12 -7.56 -5.85 13.26
C LYS A 12 -8.59 -6.82 12.67
N ARG A 13 -9.87 -6.67 13.05
CA ARG A 13 -10.96 -7.48 12.50
C ARG A 13 -11.13 -7.27 10.99
N ARG A 14 -11.10 -6.02 10.53
CA ARG A 14 -11.19 -5.71 9.10
C ARG A 14 -10.04 -6.31 8.32
N LYS A 15 -8.82 -6.21 8.85
CA LYS A 15 -7.61 -6.77 8.26
C LYS A 15 -7.71 -8.29 8.13
N GLN A 16 -8.15 -8.98 9.19
CA GLN A 16 -8.34 -10.43 9.18
C GLN A 16 -9.40 -10.86 8.18
N HIS A 17 -10.51 -10.12 8.10
CA HIS A 17 -11.58 -10.40 7.14
C HIS A 17 -11.08 -10.29 5.68
N ILE A 18 -10.35 -9.25 5.36
CA ILE A 18 -9.76 -9.05 4.02
C ILE A 18 -8.82 -10.21 3.68
N ARG A 19 -7.96 -10.63 4.60
CA ARG A 19 -6.97 -11.69 4.39
C ARG A 19 -7.56 -13.09 4.23
N LYS A 20 -8.83 -13.29 4.58
CA LYS A 20 -9.53 -14.54 4.28
C LYS A 20 -9.72 -14.74 2.78
N THR A 21 -9.81 -13.66 2.01
CA THR A 21 -10.07 -13.67 0.57
C THR A 21 -8.89 -13.23 -0.26
N ILE A 22 -7.91 -12.53 0.33
CA ILE A 22 -6.75 -11.99 -0.36
C ILE A 22 -5.48 -12.69 0.13
N PHE A 23 -4.86 -13.45 -0.78
CA PHE A 23 -3.60 -14.14 -0.55
C PHE A 23 -2.72 -13.97 -1.79
N GLY A 24 -1.48 -13.52 -1.59
CA GLY A 24 -0.55 -13.25 -2.69
C GLY A 24 0.06 -14.52 -3.25
N THR A 25 -0.24 -14.83 -4.51
CA THR A 25 0.37 -15.93 -5.26
C THR A 25 1.32 -15.36 -6.32
N PRO A 26 2.22 -16.19 -6.91
CA PRO A 26 3.09 -15.69 -7.99
C PRO A 26 2.33 -15.11 -9.18
N GLU A 27 1.13 -15.60 -9.47
CA GLU A 27 0.30 -15.12 -10.57
C GLU A 27 -0.44 -13.82 -10.21
N ARG A 28 -0.72 -13.62 -8.95
CA ARG A 28 -1.41 -12.44 -8.43
C ARG A 28 -0.89 -12.11 -7.04
N LEU A 29 0.17 -11.33 -6.99
CA LEU A 29 0.81 -10.91 -5.75
C LEU A 29 -0.09 -10.00 -4.94
N ARG A 30 0.15 -9.93 -3.63
CA ARG A 30 -0.64 -9.09 -2.73
C ARG A 30 0.02 -7.72 -2.57
N LEU A 31 -0.70 -6.67 -2.95
CA LEU A 31 -0.30 -5.28 -2.71
C LEU A 31 -0.86 -4.86 -1.36
N SER A 32 0.00 -4.74 -0.36
CA SER A 32 -0.36 -4.31 0.99
C SER A 32 0.03 -2.86 1.20
N VAL A 33 -0.91 -2.03 1.62
CA VAL A 33 -0.70 -0.62 1.91
C VAL A 33 -0.94 -0.37 3.38
N ASN A 34 -0.02 0.33 4.02
CA ASN A 34 -0.16 0.73 5.42
C ASN A 34 0.13 2.21 5.58
N LYS A 35 -0.58 2.87 6.47
CA LYS A 35 -0.38 4.28 6.79
C LYS A 35 -0.28 4.50 8.29
N SER A 36 0.56 5.43 8.68
CA SER A 36 0.58 6.02 10.02
C SER A 36 0.26 7.50 9.91
N LEU A 37 0.31 8.21 11.03
CA LEU A 37 0.02 9.64 11.06
C LEU A 37 0.88 10.44 10.07
N LYS A 38 2.18 10.09 9.94
CA LYS A 38 3.15 10.84 9.14
C LYS A 38 3.60 10.13 7.87
N HIS A 39 3.42 8.82 7.77
CA HIS A 39 4.03 8.02 6.71
C HIS A 39 3.03 7.07 6.06
N ILE A 40 3.36 6.67 4.84
CA ILE A 40 2.61 5.66 4.10
C ILE A 40 3.61 4.71 3.45
N THR A 41 3.30 3.42 3.46
CA THR A 41 4.13 2.38 2.86
C THR A 41 3.28 1.47 1.98
N ALA A 42 3.91 0.92 0.95
CA ALA A 42 3.28 -0.06 0.07
C ALA A 42 4.26 -1.18 -0.21
N GLN A 43 3.79 -2.42 -0.20
CA GLN A 43 4.59 -3.61 -0.44
C GLN A 43 3.85 -4.56 -1.38
N ILE A 44 4.57 -5.18 -2.30
CA ILE A 44 4.05 -6.25 -3.13
C ILE A 44 4.68 -7.56 -2.66
N ILE A 45 3.86 -8.48 -2.19
CA ILE A 45 4.26 -9.64 -1.41
C ILE A 45 3.82 -10.93 -2.11
N ASP A 46 4.73 -11.90 -2.17
CA ASP A 46 4.41 -13.29 -2.51
C ASP A 46 4.24 -14.07 -1.18
N ASP A 47 2.99 -14.36 -0.83
CA ASP A 47 2.67 -15.05 0.42
C ASP A 47 3.03 -16.54 0.38
N THR A 48 3.19 -17.12 -0.81
CA THR A 48 3.60 -18.53 -0.92
C THR A 48 5.05 -18.73 -0.49
N LYS A 49 5.90 -17.72 -0.69
CA LYS A 49 7.32 -17.74 -0.31
C LYS A 49 7.60 -16.87 0.91
N GLY A 50 6.65 -16.05 1.35
CA GLY A 50 6.84 -15.12 2.46
C GLY A 50 7.84 -14.01 2.17
N VAL A 51 7.96 -13.57 0.92
CA VAL A 51 8.92 -12.54 0.51
C VAL A 51 8.23 -11.30 -0.04
N THR A 52 8.83 -10.12 0.21
CA THR A 52 8.43 -8.85 -0.38
C THR A 52 9.28 -8.60 -1.62
N LEU A 53 8.64 -8.50 -2.77
CA LEU A 53 9.32 -8.31 -4.06
C LEU A 53 9.56 -6.84 -4.39
N VAL A 54 8.61 -5.98 -4.01
CA VAL A 54 8.68 -4.53 -4.25
C VAL A 54 8.19 -3.82 -3.01
N SER A 55 8.87 -2.76 -2.61
CA SER A 55 8.41 -1.90 -1.51
C SER A 55 8.69 -0.44 -1.81
N VAL A 56 7.84 0.43 -1.30
CA VAL A 56 8.01 1.88 -1.33
C VAL A 56 7.55 2.44 0.01
N SER A 57 8.33 3.35 0.57
CA SER A 57 7.96 4.00 1.83
C SER A 57 8.32 5.48 1.79
N SER A 58 7.47 6.31 2.38
CA SER A 58 7.75 7.74 2.55
C SER A 58 8.91 8.03 3.51
N VAL A 59 9.40 7.02 4.24
CA VAL A 59 10.58 7.16 5.12
C VAL A 59 11.90 6.90 4.39
N GLU A 60 11.89 6.37 3.18
CA GLU A 60 13.11 6.20 2.37
C GLU A 60 13.74 7.57 2.11
N LYS A 61 15.07 7.65 2.21
CA LYS A 61 15.80 8.93 2.12
C LYS A 61 15.47 9.70 0.84
N ASP A 62 15.57 9.06 -0.32
CA ASP A 62 15.33 9.70 -1.62
C ASP A 62 13.89 10.11 -1.78
N VAL A 63 12.97 9.28 -1.34
CA VAL A 63 11.52 9.55 -1.38
C VAL A 63 11.17 10.70 -0.46
N ARG A 64 11.72 10.72 0.75
CA ARG A 64 11.47 11.80 1.72
C ARG A 64 11.97 13.14 1.19
N GLU A 65 13.13 13.17 0.54
CA GLU A 65 13.66 14.38 -0.07
C GLU A 65 12.75 14.88 -1.19
N ALA A 66 12.25 13.98 -2.05
CA ALA A 66 11.31 14.33 -3.11
C ALA A 66 9.97 14.85 -2.54
N LEU A 67 9.52 14.30 -1.42
CA LEU A 67 8.25 14.70 -0.79
C LEU A 67 8.30 16.05 -0.08
N THR A 68 9.49 16.64 0.15
CA THR A 68 9.59 17.97 0.79
C THR A 68 8.91 19.06 -0.03
N SER A 69 8.83 18.90 -1.35
CA SER A 69 8.16 19.84 -2.25
C SER A 69 6.67 19.53 -2.46
N VAL A 70 6.15 18.46 -1.84
CA VAL A 70 4.76 18.02 -2.01
C VAL A 70 3.97 18.40 -0.77
N ALA A 71 2.98 19.30 -0.95
CA ALA A 71 2.34 20.00 0.15
C ALA A 71 1.37 19.14 0.98
N THR A 72 0.62 18.22 0.36
CA THR A 72 -0.44 17.49 1.05
C THR A 72 -0.12 16.01 1.19
N LYS A 73 -0.71 15.36 2.20
CA LYS A 73 -0.56 13.92 2.41
C LYS A 73 -1.17 13.10 1.27
N VAL A 74 -2.27 13.59 0.68
CA VAL A 74 -2.90 12.94 -0.47
C VAL A 74 -1.98 12.97 -1.69
N ALA A 75 -1.38 14.14 -1.98
CA ALA A 75 -0.42 14.27 -3.08
C ALA A 75 0.84 13.43 -2.84
N GLN A 76 1.31 13.35 -1.60
CA GLN A 76 2.41 12.46 -1.23
C GLN A 76 2.07 10.99 -1.49
N SER A 77 0.84 10.58 -1.20
CA SER A 77 0.37 9.22 -1.45
C SER A 77 0.29 8.92 -2.95
N GLN A 78 -0.10 9.89 -3.77
CA GLN A 78 -0.06 9.77 -5.23
C GLN A 78 1.37 9.53 -5.73
N TYR A 79 2.34 10.28 -5.20
CA TYR A 79 3.74 10.09 -5.52
C TYR A 79 4.22 8.67 -5.20
N ILE A 80 3.85 8.17 -4.01
CA ILE A 80 4.19 6.80 -3.59
C ILE A 80 3.55 5.77 -4.52
N GLY A 81 2.30 5.97 -4.92
CA GLY A 81 1.60 5.08 -5.86
C GLY A 81 2.26 5.06 -7.24
N ASP A 82 2.66 6.22 -7.76
CA ASP A 82 3.38 6.33 -9.02
C ASP A 82 4.73 5.59 -8.96
N LEU A 83 5.47 5.79 -7.88
CA LEU A 83 6.77 5.14 -7.68
C LEU A 83 6.62 3.63 -7.51
N LEU A 84 5.57 3.18 -6.81
CA LEU A 84 5.25 1.77 -6.66
C LEU A 84 5.01 1.10 -8.02
N ALA A 85 4.19 1.73 -8.85
CA ALA A 85 3.89 1.23 -10.19
C ALA A 85 5.15 1.15 -11.05
N LYS A 86 6.01 2.15 -10.96
CA LYS A 86 7.29 2.17 -11.68
C LYS A 86 8.21 1.01 -11.24
N ARG A 87 8.36 0.83 -9.94
CA ARG A 87 9.18 -0.27 -9.38
C ARG A 87 8.60 -1.64 -9.71
N ALA A 88 7.28 -1.77 -9.69
CA ALA A 88 6.59 -3.00 -10.08
C ALA A 88 6.83 -3.34 -11.55
N LYS A 89 6.77 -2.34 -12.43
CA LYS A 89 7.04 -2.50 -13.86
C LYS A 89 8.48 -2.96 -14.10
N GLU A 90 9.44 -2.40 -13.39
CA GLU A 90 10.86 -2.81 -13.45
C GLU A 90 11.03 -4.27 -12.99
N ALA A 91 10.19 -4.75 -12.08
CA ALA A 91 10.19 -6.12 -11.59
C ALA A 91 9.29 -7.06 -12.41
N ASN A 92 8.71 -6.58 -13.51
CA ASN A 92 7.79 -7.31 -14.38
C ASN A 92 6.51 -7.77 -13.65
N ILE A 93 6.00 -6.95 -12.74
CA ILE A 93 4.75 -7.21 -12.01
C ILE A 93 3.67 -6.30 -12.57
N SER A 94 2.53 -6.86 -12.98
CA SER A 94 1.41 -6.09 -13.52
C SER A 94 0.09 -6.36 -12.81
N ILE A 95 -0.14 -7.58 -12.32
CA ILE A 95 -1.40 -7.98 -11.68
C ILE A 95 -1.18 -8.18 -10.19
N VAL A 96 -2.00 -7.50 -9.37
CA VAL A 96 -1.93 -7.62 -7.91
C VAL A 96 -3.34 -7.69 -7.31
N ALA A 97 -3.44 -8.24 -6.09
CA ALA A 97 -4.64 -8.17 -5.28
C ALA A 97 -4.43 -7.07 -4.24
N PHE A 98 -5.32 -6.10 -4.18
CA PHE A 98 -5.18 -4.95 -3.29
C PHE A 98 -5.64 -5.31 -1.87
N ASP A 99 -4.70 -5.19 -0.91
CA ASP A 99 -4.96 -5.37 0.52
C ASP A 99 -4.78 -4.01 1.22
N ARG A 100 -5.89 -3.39 1.60
CA ARG A 100 -5.88 -2.10 2.32
C ARG A 100 -5.46 -2.20 3.78
N ASN A 101 -5.09 -3.39 4.25
CA ASN A 101 -4.53 -3.64 5.59
C ASN A 101 -5.44 -3.14 6.73
N GLY A 102 -6.77 -3.28 6.58
CA GLY A 102 -7.76 -2.84 7.57
C GLY A 102 -8.05 -1.35 7.58
N HIS A 103 -7.37 -0.55 6.78
CA HIS A 103 -7.68 0.88 6.59
C HIS A 103 -8.89 1.05 5.69
N LEU A 104 -9.62 2.15 5.85
CA LEU A 104 -10.72 2.49 4.94
C LEU A 104 -10.17 2.87 3.57
N TYR A 105 -10.87 2.47 2.51
CA TYR A 105 -10.52 2.85 1.13
C TYR A 105 -10.97 4.29 0.87
N HIS A 106 -10.19 5.23 1.37
CA HIS A 106 -10.50 6.66 1.32
C HIS A 106 -9.21 7.48 1.48
N GLY A 107 -9.23 8.72 1.00
CA GLY A 107 -8.14 9.68 1.18
C GLY A 107 -6.80 9.16 0.65
N ARG A 108 -5.83 9.03 1.53
CA ARG A 108 -4.45 8.62 1.20
C ARG A 108 -4.38 7.23 0.56
N ILE A 109 -5.13 6.27 1.09
CA ILE A 109 -5.15 4.89 0.57
C ILE A 109 -5.71 4.88 -0.86
N LYS A 110 -6.83 5.57 -1.08
CA LYS A 110 -7.44 5.68 -2.41
C LYS A 110 -6.52 6.40 -3.39
N ALA A 111 -5.88 7.49 -2.96
CA ALA A 111 -4.97 8.27 -3.81
C ALA A 111 -3.77 7.42 -4.28
N LEU A 112 -3.18 6.63 -3.39
CA LEU A 112 -2.10 5.71 -3.73
C LEU A 112 -2.58 4.65 -4.72
N ALA A 113 -3.74 4.04 -4.46
CA ALA A 113 -4.30 3.00 -5.32
C ALA A 113 -4.61 3.52 -6.73
N ASP A 114 -5.23 4.69 -6.83
CA ASP A 114 -5.55 5.30 -8.12
C ASP A 114 -4.28 5.62 -8.92
N ALA A 115 -3.26 6.17 -8.26
CA ALA A 115 -1.97 6.47 -8.90
C ALA A 115 -1.27 5.19 -9.37
N ALA A 116 -1.29 4.13 -8.59
CA ALA A 116 -0.71 2.84 -8.97
C ALA A 116 -1.42 2.24 -10.19
N ARG A 117 -2.75 2.35 -10.27
CA ARG A 117 -3.52 1.91 -11.45
C ARG A 117 -3.18 2.72 -12.69
N GLU A 118 -3.08 4.03 -12.57
CA GLU A 118 -2.68 4.92 -13.67
C GLU A 118 -1.27 4.58 -14.17
N GLY A 119 -0.39 4.14 -13.28
CA GLY A 119 0.96 3.71 -13.61
C GLY A 119 1.06 2.33 -14.23
N GLY A 120 -0.04 1.58 -14.33
CA GLY A 120 -0.10 0.30 -15.04
C GLY A 120 -0.39 -0.93 -14.19
N LEU A 121 -0.49 -0.83 -12.86
CA LEU A 121 -0.89 -1.96 -12.04
C LEU A 121 -2.37 -2.28 -12.24
N GLN A 122 -2.68 -3.57 -12.30
CA GLN A 122 -4.04 -4.08 -12.51
C GLN A 122 -4.58 -4.69 -11.22
N PHE A 123 -5.60 -4.07 -10.71
CA PHE A 123 -6.33 -4.59 -9.55
C PHE A 123 -7.69 -3.93 -9.41
#